data_3b108d9ecc81757f44b134c6b44377a9
#
_entry.id   3b108d9ecc81757f44b134c6b44377a9
#
_cell.length_a   1.000
_cell.length_b   1.000
_cell.length_c   1.000
_cell.angle_alpha   90.00
_cell.angle_beta   90.00
_cell.angle_gamma   90.00
#
_symmetry.space_group_name_H-M   'P 1'
#
loop_
_entity.id
_entity.type
_entity.pdbx_description
1 polymer ?
#
loop_
_entity_poly.entity_id
_entity_poly.type
_entity_poly.pdbx_seq_one_letter_code
_entity_poly.pdbx_strand_id
1 'polypeptide(L)'
;MQNRIWEQVGEFLNRLRCENITRDTAVEIPGYKETQQELEKMRNNCEKTLNSFPQGKKTIILEWMEKLEDMNSLEGQKAYCQGYVDCIFLLSGLGLFRQEISLEDSVKERKSSQNRGVDTKNRLT
;
A
#
# COMPACT_ATOMS: atom_id res chain seq x y z
N MET A 1 -8.20 19.83 3.83
CA MET A 1 -9.11 19.00 4.65
C MET A 1 -8.79 17.53 4.42
N GLN A 2 -8.20 16.91 5.40
CA GLN A 2 -7.95 15.46 5.30
C GLN A 2 -9.28 14.73 5.41
N ASN A 3 -9.59 13.95 4.40
CA ASN A 3 -10.81 13.17 4.39
C ASN A 3 -10.62 11.88 5.21
N ARG A 4 -11.35 11.73 6.28
CA ARG A 4 -11.32 10.56 7.17
C ARG A 4 -11.48 9.22 6.43
N ILE A 5 -12.20 9.23 5.33
CA ILE A 5 -12.42 8.04 4.50
C ILE A 5 -11.11 7.61 3.84
N TRP A 6 -10.34 8.57 3.32
CA TRP A 6 -9.03 8.28 2.73
C TRP A 6 -8.02 7.76 3.75
N GLU A 7 -8.09 8.26 4.98
CA GLU A 7 -7.27 7.73 6.08
C GLU A 7 -7.58 6.26 6.36
N GLN A 8 -8.87 5.93 6.48
CA GLN A 8 -9.32 4.54 6.73
C GLN A 8 -8.99 3.61 5.57
N VAL A 9 -9.18 4.05 4.33
CA VAL A 9 -8.80 3.30 3.14
C VAL A 9 -7.29 3.10 3.09
N GLY A 10 -6.53 4.15 3.37
CA GLY A 10 -5.08 4.09 3.44
C GLY A 10 -4.58 3.09 4.49
N GLU A 11 -5.17 3.09 5.68
CA GLU A 11 -4.85 2.13 6.75
C GLU A 11 -5.17 0.68 6.33
N PHE A 12 -6.31 0.46 5.71
CA PHE A 12 -6.70 -0.85 5.21
C PHE A 12 -5.73 -1.36 4.14
N LEU A 13 -5.42 -0.53 3.16
CA LEU A 13 -4.49 -0.86 2.08
C LEU A 13 -3.07 -1.12 2.61
N ASN A 14 -2.64 -0.35 3.59
CA ASN A 14 -1.34 -0.55 4.21
C ASN A 14 -1.28 -1.88 4.97
N ARG A 15 -2.34 -2.27 5.64
CA ARG A 15 -2.45 -3.60 6.26
C ARG A 15 -2.33 -4.71 5.23
N LEU A 16 -3.06 -4.62 4.11
CA LEU A 16 -2.95 -5.59 3.02
C LEU A 16 -1.54 -5.68 2.46
N ARG A 17 -0.88 -4.54 2.29
CA ARG A 17 0.50 -4.47 1.82
C ARG A 17 1.47 -5.17 2.80
N CYS A 18 1.30 -4.96 4.09
CA CYS A 18 2.14 -5.59 5.11
C CYS A 18 1.93 -7.11 5.18
N GLU A 19 0.73 -7.59 4.90
CA GLU A 19 0.41 -9.02 4.83
C GLU A 19 1.04 -9.70 3.60
N ASN A 20 1.50 -8.96 2.61
CA ASN A 20 2.12 -9.50 1.40
C ASN A 20 3.37 -10.37 1.68
N ILE A 21 4.01 -10.22 2.84
CA ILE A 21 5.13 -11.06 3.25
C ILE A 21 4.70 -12.52 3.42
N THR A 22 3.46 -12.75 3.86
CA THR A 22 2.89 -14.08 4.14
C THR A 22 1.76 -14.46 3.19
N ARG A 23 1.29 -13.52 2.37
CA ARG A 23 0.19 -13.70 1.44
C ARG A 23 0.72 -14.04 0.06
N ASP A 24 0.12 -15.06 -0.59
CA ASP A 24 0.38 -15.34 -2.00
C ASP A 24 -0.08 -14.17 -2.87
N THR A 25 0.84 -13.63 -3.65
CA THR A 25 0.55 -12.56 -4.58
C THR A 25 0.52 -13.10 -6.00
N ALA A 26 -0.48 -12.68 -6.78
CA ALA A 26 -0.62 -13.07 -8.18
C ALA A 26 0.35 -12.31 -9.11
N VAL A 27 1.00 -11.27 -8.61
CA VAL A 27 1.87 -10.41 -9.40
C VAL A 27 3.30 -10.93 -9.34
N GLU A 28 3.85 -11.23 -10.50
CA GLU A 28 5.25 -11.58 -10.67
C GLU A 28 5.94 -10.50 -11.52
N ILE A 29 7.03 -9.96 -10.97
CA ILE A 29 7.83 -8.94 -11.68
C ILE A 29 9.11 -9.60 -12.15
N PRO A 30 9.42 -9.52 -13.46
CA PRO A 30 10.67 -10.07 -13.99
C PRO A 30 11.89 -9.49 -13.28
N GLY A 31 12.81 -10.37 -12.88
CA GLY A 31 14.04 -9.97 -12.20
C GLY A 31 13.91 -9.78 -10.69
N TYR A 32 12.72 -9.89 -10.12
CA TYR A 32 12.50 -9.68 -8.67
C TYR A 32 13.33 -10.63 -7.80
N LYS A 33 13.26 -11.93 -8.09
CA LYS A 33 13.97 -12.95 -7.29
C LYS A 33 15.48 -12.83 -7.42
N GLU A 34 15.96 -12.59 -8.63
CA GLU A 34 17.38 -12.42 -8.91
C GLU A 34 17.94 -11.21 -8.18
N THR A 35 17.25 -10.08 -8.25
CA THR A 35 17.64 -8.85 -7.56
C THR A 35 17.61 -9.02 -6.05
N GLN A 36 16.62 -9.74 -5.52
CA GLN A 36 16.53 -10.05 -4.09
C GLN A 36 17.74 -10.86 -3.61
N GLN A 37 18.15 -11.87 -4.38
CA GLN A 37 19.31 -12.69 -4.07
C GLN A 37 20.62 -11.90 -4.15
N GLU A 38 20.77 -11.05 -5.16
CA GLU A 38 21.90 -10.15 -5.31
C GLU A 38 22.01 -9.16 -4.15
N LEU A 39 20.87 -8.58 -3.75
CA LEU A 39 20.80 -7.67 -2.62
C LEU A 39 21.24 -8.34 -1.32
N GLU A 40 20.83 -9.57 -1.09
CA GLU A 40 21.23 -10.33 0.11
C GLU A 40 22.76 -10.58 0.15
N LYS A 41 23.36 -10.93 -0.98
CA LYS A 41 24.81 -11.07 -1.10
C LYS A 41 25.54 -9.75 -0.84
N MET A 42 25.05 -8.67 -1.42
CA MET A 42 25.60 -7.32 -1.21
C MET A 42 25.48 -6.88 0.24
N ARG A 43 24.36 -7.18 0.89
CA ARG A 43 24.13 -6.88 2.30
C ARG A 43 25.20 -7.56 3.16
N ASN A 44 25.45 -8.83 2.96
CA ASN A 44 26.47 -9.58 3.71
C ASN A 44 27.88 -9.00 3.52
N ASN A 45 28.22 -8.64 2.29
CA ASN A 45 29.51 -8.00 1.99
C ASN A 45 29.60 -6.61 2.63
N CYS A 46 28.52 -5.83 2.60
CA CYS A 46 28.45 -4.50 3.20
C CYS A 46 28.63 -4.58 4.72
N GLU A 47 27.98 -5.51 5.39
CA GLU A 47 28.12 -5.71 6.84
C GLU A 47 29.54 -6.06 7.23
N LYS A 48 30.19 -6.95 6.49
CA LYS A 48 31.60 -7.31 6.71
C LYS A 48 32.54 -6.11 6.54
N THR A 49 32.29 -5.30 5.52
CA THR A 49 33.10 -4.10 5.24
C THR A 49 32.89 -3.04 6.31
N LEU A 50 31.66 -2.83 6.76
CA LEU A 50 31.34 -1.87 7.83
C LEU A 50 32.00 -2.21 9.16
N ASN A 51 32.19 -3.49 9.45
CA ASN A 51 32.88 -3.92 10.68
C ASN A 51 34.34 -3.49 10.72
N SER A 52 34.95 -3.19 9.57
CA SER A 52 36.32 -2.66 9.48
C SER A 52 36.43 -1.15 9.68
N PHE A 53 35.31 -0.43 9.69
CA PHE A 53 35.32 1.03 9.85
C PHE A 53 35.35 1.47 11.31
N PRO A 54 35.90 2.66 11.61
CA PRO A 54 35.78 3.28 12.93
C PRO A 54 34.33 3.48 13.30
N GLN A 55 34.01 3.36 14.59
CA GLN A 55 32.64 3.38 15.09
C GLN A 55 31.85 4.65 14.66
N GLY A 56 32.47 5.82 14.66
CA GLY A 56 31.82 7.05 14.24
C GLY A 56 31.38 7.05 12.78
N LYS A 57 32.23 6.55 11.89
CA LYS A 57 31.91 6.42 10.45
C LYS A 57 30.87 5.34 10.20
N LYS A 58 30.96 4.23 10.91
CA LYS A 58 29.99 3.13 10.85
C LYS A 58 28.58 3.61 11.23
N THR A 59 28.45 4.39 12.30
CA THR A 59 27.17 4.92 12.76
C THR A 59 26.50 5.80 11.70
N ILE A 60 27.27 6.70 11.07
CA ILE A 60 26.74 7.57 10.01
C ILE A 60 26.17 6.76 8.83
N ILE A 61 26.90 5.75 8.41
CA ILE A 61 26.47 4.88 7.29
C ILE A 61 25.24 4.08 7.66
N LEU A 62 25.19 3.49 8.85
CA LEU A 62 24.04 2.72 9.32
C LEU A 62 22.78 3.59 9.46
N GLU A 63 22.90 4.80 9.97
CA GLU A 63 21.80 5.76 10.06
C GLU A 63 21.26 6.12 8.67
N TRP A 64 22.14 6.34 7.71
CA TRP A 64 21.73 6.62 6.33
C TRP A 64 20.99 5.42 5.71
N MET A 65 21.50 4.21 5.91
CA MET A 65 20.88 2.97 5.40
C MET A 65 19.49 2.76 6.00
N GLU A 66 19.34 2.98 7.31
CA GLU A 66 18.06 2.89 8.01
C GLU A 66 17.05 3.90 7.43
N LYS A 67 17.49 5.14 7.25
CA LYS A 67 16.64 6.18 6.67
C LYS A 67 16.25 5.86 5.23
N LEU A 68 17.15 5.29 4.46
CA LEU A 68 16.88 4.83 3.10
C LEU A 68 15.83 3.71 3.08
N GLU A 69 15.90 2.75 3.99
CA GLU A 69 14.89 1.69 4.13
C GLU A 69 13.53 2.26 4.53
N ASP A 70 13.49 3.23 5.44
CA ASP A 70 12.28 3.94 5.84
C ASP A 70 11.64 4.63 4.63
N MET A 71 12.45 5.35 3.84
CA MET A 71 11.97 6.05 2.65
C MET A 71 11.44 5.08 1.59
N ASN A 72 12.14 3.98 1.36
CA ASN A 72 11.68 2.94 0.44
C ASN A 72 10.35 2.34 0.87
N SER A 73 10.14 2.13 2.17
CA SER A 73 8.87 1.65 2.71
C SER A 73 7.74 2.64 2.47
N LEU A 74 7.98 3.92 2.70
CA LEU A 74 6.99 4.98 2.45
C LEU A 74 6.68 5.15 0.96
N GLU A 75 7.67 5.09 0.10
CA GLU A 75 7.47 5.11 -1.35
C GLU A 75 6.68 3.90 -1.84
N GLY A 76 6.95 2.73 -1.30
CA GLY A 76 6.19 1.52 -1.57
C GLY A 76 4.73 1.66 -1.14
N GLN A 77 4.47 2.22 0.02
CA GLN A 77 3.12 2.51 0.51
C GLN A 77 2.40 3.50 -0.43
N LYS A 78 3.08 4.57 -0.79
CA LYS A 78 2.53 5.59 -1.71
C LYS A 78 2.20 4.98 -3.07
N ALA A 79 3.11 4.20 -3.64
CA ALA A 79 2.91 3.55 -4.93
C ALA A 79 1.75 2.54 -4.90
N TYR A 80 1.62 1.77 -3.83
CA TYR A 80 0.52 0.83 -3.66
C TYR A 80 -0.83 1.54 -3.61
N CYS A 81 -0.95 2.60 -2.83
CA CYS A 81 -2.17 3.40 -2.74
C CYS A 81 -2.47 4.12 -4.06
N GLN A 82 -1.45 4.65 -4.73
CA GLN A 82 -1.61 5.30 -6.03
C GLN A 82 -2.07 4.31 -7.09
N GLY A 83 -1.55 3.09 -7.09
CA GLY A 83 -2.00 2.04 -8.00
C GLY A 83 -3.48 1.70 -7.82
N TYR A 84 -3.99 1.73 -6.60
CA TYR A 84 -5.41 1.54 -6.32
C TYR A 84 -6.26 2.67 -6.89
N VAL A 85 -5.84 3.91 -6.73
CA VAL A 85 -6.49 5.10 -7.32
C VAL A 85 -6.47 5.02 -8.84
N ASP A 86 -5.33 4.68 -9.42
CA ASP A 86 -5.17 4.52 -10.86
C ASP A 86 -6.09 3.43 -11.42
N CYS A 87 -6.26 2.33 -10.69
CA CYS A 87 -7.18 1.26 -11.04
C CYS A 87 -8.64 1.77 -11.10
N ILE A 88 -9.05 2.55 -10.12
CA ILE A 88 -10.40 3.16 -10.09
C ILE A 88 -10.59 4.07 -11.31
N PHE A 89 -9.62 4.91 -11.65
CA PHE A 89 -9.66 5.75 -12.84
C PHE A 89 -9.74 4.94 -14.12
N LEU A 90 -8.98 3.86 -14.22
CA LEU A 90 -9.03 2.95 -15.37
C LEU A 90 -10.42 2.35 -15.54
N LEU A 91 -10.99 1.80 -14.48
CA LEU A 91 -12.32 1.19 -14.50
C LEU A 91 -13.41 2.22 -14.83
N SER A 92 -13.30 3.45 -14.31
CA SER A 92 -14.18 4.56 -14.64
C SER A 92 -14.09 4.94 -16.12
N GLY A 93 -12.88 5.04 -16.66
CA GLY A 93 -12.64 5.34 -18.08
C GLY A 93 -13.16 4.26 -19.02
N LEU A 94 -13.22 3.01 -18.58
CA LEU A 94 -13.81 1.90 -19.33
C LEU A 94 -15.34 1.84 -19.26
N GLY A 95 -15.97 2.75 -18.51
CA GLY A 95 -17.42 2.80 -18.37
C GLY A 95 -18.00 1.72 -17.46
N LEU A 96 -17.17 1.08 -16.61
CA LEU A 96 -17.61 0.05 -15.67
C LEU A 96 -18.37 0.66 -14.48
N PHE A 97 -18.23 1.97 -14.26
CA PHE A 97 -19.06 2.74 -13.33
C PHE A 97 -20.04 3.60 -14.13
N ARG A 98 -21.29 3.62 -13.71
CA ARG A 98 -22.37 4.35 -14.44
C ARG A 98 -22.24 5.87 -14.35
N GLN A 99 -21.48 6.39 -13.39
CA GLN A 99 -21.25 7.84 -13.18
C GLN A 99 -19.86 8.05 -12.61
N GLU A 100 -19.25 9.20 -12.90
CA GLU A 100 -18.09 9.67 -12.16
C GLU A 100 -18.52 9.98 -10.73
N ILE A 101 -18.43 8.98 -9.86
CA ILE A 101 -18.84 9.09 -8.47
C ILE A 101 -17.58 9.31 -7.65
N SER A 102 -17.53 10.37 -6.82
CA SER A 102 -16.49 10.52 -5.82
C SER A 102 -16.62 9.40 -4.77
N LEU A 103 -15.54 9.06 -4.09
CA LEU A 103 -15.58 8.06 -3.04
C LEU A 103 -16.58 8.41 -1.93
N GLU A 104 -16.78 9.69 -1.67
CA GLU A 104 -17.75 10.21 -0.73
C GLU A 104 -19.19 9.88 -1.15
N ASP A 105 -19.51 10.06 -2.41
CA ASP A 105 -20.83 9.75 -2.96
C ASP A 105 -21.10 8.24 -2.90
N SER A 106 -20.12 7.40 -3.18
CA SER A 106 -20.23 5.94 -3.07
C SER A 106 -20.58 5.50 -1.64
N VAL A 107 -19.99 6.13 -0.63
CA VAL A 107 -20.27 5.83 0.77
C VAL A 107 -21.67 6.29 1.17
N LYS A 108 -22.12 7.43 0.70
CA LYS A 108 -23.49 7.93 0.92
C LYS A 108 -24.54 7.00 0.30
N GLU A 109 -24.33 6.53 -0.90
CA GLU A 109 -25.20 5.57 -1.57
C GLU A 109 -25.30 4.25 -0.82
N ARG A 110 -24.20 3.71 -0.31
CA ARG A 110 -24.22 2.49 0.50
C ARG A 110 -25.02 2.66 1.78
N LYS A 111 -24.89 3.79 2.47
CA LYS A 111 -25.65 4.10 3.68
C LYS A 111 -27.14 4.22 3.39
N SER A 112 -27.53 4.86 2.29
CA SER A 112 -28.93 4.99 1.90
C SER A 112 -29.55 3.65 1.49
N SER A 113 -28.80 2.76 0.87
CA SER A 113 -29.23 1.40 0.52
C SER A 113 -29.45 0.53 1.75
N GLN A 114 -28.60 0.65 2.76
CA GLN A 114 -28.78 -0.04 4.04
C GLN A 114 -30.03 0.43 4.78
N ASN A 115 -30.29 1.72 4.80
CA ASN A 115 -31.50 2.26 5.43
C ASN A 115 -32.79 1.82 4.72
N ARG A 116 -32.80 1.73 3.40
CA ARG A 116 -33.94 1.20 2.64
C ARG A 116 -34.18 -0.28 2.90
N GLY A 117 -33.12 -1.07 3.11
CA GLY A 117 -33.22 -2.49 3.44
C GLY A 117 -33.84 -2.74 4.82
N VAL A 118 -33.61 -1.86 5.79
CA VAL A 118 -34.19 -1.94 7.12
C VAL A 118 -35.69 -1.61 7.10
N ASP A 119 -36.10 -0.61 6.34
CA ASP A 119 -37.51 -0.24 6.20
C ASP A 119 -38.35 -1.33 5.53
N THR A 120 -37.80 -2.07 4.59
CA THR A 120 -38.52 -3.17 3.93
C THR A 120 -38.71 -4.36 4.83
N LYS A 121 -37.79 -4.64 5.76
CA LYS A 121 -37.95 -5.73 6.74
C LYS A 121 -39.00 -5.41 7.82
N ASN A 122 -39.15 -4.15 8.19
CA ASN A 122 -40.16 -3.74 9.17
C ASN A 122 -41.58 -3.69 8.59
N ARG A 123 -41.73 -3.64 7.26
CA ARG A 123 -43.07 -3.65 6.61
C ARG A 123 -43.59 -5.08 6.36
N LEU A 124 -42.76 -6.11 6.47
CA LEU A 124 -43.14 -7.51 6.27
C LEU A 124 -43.47 -8.25 7.58
N THR A 125 -43.35 -7.58 8.69
CA THR A 125 -43.80 -8.04 10.00
C THR A 125 -45.03 -7.24 10.42
#